data_dde6dc99f5b58951c1982108f466fbcb
#
_entry.id   dde6dc99f5b58951c1982108f466fbcb
#
_cell.length_a   1.000
_cell.length_b   1.000
_cell.length_c   1.000
_cell.angle_alpha   90.00
_cell.angle_beta   90.00
_cell.angle_gamma   90.00
#
_symmetry.space_group_name_H-M   'P 1'
#
loop_
_entity.id
_entity.type
_entity.pdbx_description
1 polymer ?
#
loop_
_entity_poly.entity_id
_entity_poly.type
_entity_poly.pdbx_seq_one_letter_code
_entity_poly.pdbx_strand_id
1 'polypeptide(L)'
;MSEAVAAGPVVHSPSHPLHAGARLWPETNCYADVWIELLHWAELDPVASFFYALGMDWEGDQFTFFKPPHEDLRTLYGIEVQELALWKPLEVHVEEQCALGRVVLVEADSFWLPDTAGTTYREGRTKSTIGAWRIDRPSRQLWYFHGAGSYRLEGDDYDGALMRRADQQVPPVMAPYAEIVKLGGVERVSGSEQARRARHLLAKHVRRMPKANPFAAYAAAFDGHQAWLMSESMERFHQYAFVTVRQAGACWLMVADHLAWHADRGLDGLDGLDGALGSARTITETCKSLQMALARATHRRRPMDASASLATLAREWTRCRDALAALLPTLEHA
;
A
#
# COMPACT_ATOMS: atom_id res chain seq x y z
N MET A 1 -24.89 11.00 32.08
CA MET A 1 -24.73 10.40 30.73
C MET A 1 -23.30 9.85 30.71
N SER A 2 -23.18 8.52 30.83
CA SER A 2 -21.86 7.86 30.81
C SER A 2 -21.41 7.82 29.34
N GLU A 3 -20.30 8.50 29.01
CA GLU A 3 -19.58 8.32 27.77
C GLU A 3 -19.11 6.86 27.74
N ALA A 4 -19.72 6.08 26.87
CA ALA A 4 -19.18 4.76 26.52
C ALA A 4 -17.85 5.00 25.81
N VAL A 5 -16.74 4.74 26.52
CA VAL A 5 -15.41 4.64 25.92
C VAL A 5 -15.53 3.59 24.82
N ALA A 6 -15.39 4.03 23.58
CA ALA A 6 -15.38 3.12 22.43
C ALA A 6 -14.29 2.07 22.68
N ALA A 7 -14.66 0.81 22.75
CA ALA A 7 -13.70 -0.27 22.88
C ALA A 7 -12.78 -0.21 21.63
N GLY A 8 -11.47 -0.15 21.87
CA GLY A 8 -10.51 -0.14 20.78
C GLY A 8 -10.65 -1.38 19.86
N PRO A 9 -10.08 -1.33 18.65
CA PRO A 9 -10.21 -2.41 17.68
C PRO A 9 -9.67 -3.74 18.25
N VAL A 10 -10.42 -4.83 18.03
CA VAL A 10 -10.01 -6.16 18.49
C VAL A 10 -9.01 -6.73 17.47
N VAL A 11 -7.74 -6.79 17.85
CA VAL A 11 -6.65 -7.38 17.02
C VAL A 11 -6.71 -8.91 17.13
N HIS A 12 -6.71 -9.62 15.99
CA HIS A 12 -6.88 -11.09 15.95
C HIS A 12 -5.59 -11.88 15.67
N SER A 13 -4.56 -11.24 15.14
CA SER A 13 -3.23 -11.85 14.93
C SER A 13 -2.15 -10.79 15.05
N PRO A 14 -0.91 -11.15 15.41
CA PRO A 14 0.19 -10.20 15.36
C PRO A 14 0.36 -9.67 13.95
N SER A 15 0.46 -8.34 13.82
CA SER A 15 0.76 -7.67 12.56
C SER A 15 2.15 -8.06 12.04
N HIS A 16 2.34 -7.97 10.73
CA HIS A 16 3.67 -8.16 10.14
C HIS A 16 4.68 -7.14 10.71
N PRO A 17 5.97 -7.53 10.94
CA PRO A 17 6.99 -6.62 11.46
C PRO A 17 7.19 -5.34 10.65
N LEU A 18 6.87 -5.32 9.36
CA LEU A 18 6.88 -4.11 8.53
C LEU A 18 5.91 -3.02 9.02
N HIS A 19 4.88 -3.37 9.74
CA HIS A 19 3.93 -2.44 10.36
C HIS A 19 4.31 -2.04 11.78
N ALA A 20 5.44 -2.54 12.30
CA ALA A 20 5.92 -2.15 13.63
C ALA A 20 6.35 -0.67 13.67
N GLY A 21 6.01 0.02 14.78
CA GLY A 21 6.07 1.47 14.92
C GLY A 21 7.43 2.16 14.74
N ALA A 22 8.54 1.43 14.70
CA ALA A 22 9.89 2.00 14.51
C ALA A 22 10.22 2.32 13.02
N ARG A 23 9.38 1.92 12.08
CA ARG A 23 9.60 2.10 10.65
C ARG A 23 9.27 3.53 10.20
N LEU A 24 10.05 4.09 9.28
CA LEU A 24 9.87 5.47 8.80
C LEU A 24 8.49 5.72 8.19
N TRP A 25 7.97 4.72 7.47
CA TRP A 25 6.63 4.65 6.90
C TRP A 25 6.01 3.31 7.30
N PRO A 26 5.37 3.22 8.48
CA PRO A 26 4.79 1.96 8.95
C PRO A 26 3.63 1.50 8.06
N GLU A 27 2.89 2.43 7.49
CA GLU A 27 1.84 2.17 6.52
C GLU A 27 2.18 2.77 5.15
N THR A 28 1.78 2.10 4.08
CA THR A 28 1.99 2.50 2.69
C THR A 28 0.70 3.07 2.09
N ASN A 29 -0.09 2.24 1.44
CA ASN A 29 -1.45 2.56 1.03
C ASN A 29 -2.39 1.40 1.40
N CYS A 30 -3.68 1.67 1.53
CA CYS A 30 -4.65 0.71 2.04
C CYS A 30 -4.65 -0.64 1.29
N TYR A 31 -4.37 -0.65 -0.01
CA TYR A 31 -4.35 -1.88 -0.80
C TYR A 31 -3.07 -2.69 -0.56
N ALA A 32 -1.90 -2.04 -0.58
CA ALA A 32 -0.62 -2.71 -0.35
C ALA A 32 -0.51 -3.26 1.08
N ASP A 33 -0.99 -2.50 2.07
CA ASP A 33 -0.95 -2.90 3.48
C ASP A 33 -1.83 -4.13 3.74
N VAL A 34 -3.02 -4.20 3.14
CA VAL A 34 -3.86 -5.42 3.18
C VAL A 34 -3.12 -6.62 2.61
N TRP A 35 -2.35 -6.46 1.52
CA TRP A 35 -1.56 -7.56 0.96
C TRP A 35 -0.41 -7.99 1.86
N ILE A 36 0.22 -7.06 2.58
CA ILE A 36 1.25 -7.39 3.58
C ILE A 36 0.67 -8.31 4.67
N GLU A 37 -0.48 -7.92 5.24
CA GLU A 37 -1.12 -8.70 6.29
C GLU A 37 -1.71 -10.03 5.80
N LEU A 38 -2.32 -10.04 4.61
CA LEU A 38 -2.87 -11.25 3.99
C LEU A 38 -1.76 -12.28 3.70
N LEU A 39 -0.65 -11.84 3.10
CA LEU A 39 0.48 -12.71 2.80
C LEU A 39 1.11 -13.25 4.09
N HIS A 40 1.28 -12.39 5.11
CA HIS A 40 1.76 -12.80 6.42
C HIS A 40 0.84 -13.85 7.07
N TRP A 41 -0.46 -13.62 7.06
CA TRP A 41 -1.45 -14.59 7.56
C TRP A 41 -1.42 -15.91 6.79
N ALA A 42 -1.17 -15.88 5.49
CA ALA A 42 -1.01 -17.07 4.65
C ALA A 42 0.36 -17.74 4.80
N GLU A 43 1.21 -17.28 5.73
CA GLU A 43 2.59 -17.76 5.96
C GLU A 43 3.50 -17.60 4.73
N LEU A 44 3.29 -16.52 3.98
CA LEU A 44 4.09 -16.10 2.83
C LEU A 44 4.88 -14.84 3.17
N ASP A 45 6.05 -14.66 2.56
CA ASP A 45 6.89 -13.49 2.79
C ASP A 45 6.46 -12.33 1.86
N PRO A 46 5.84 -11.24 2.37
CA PRO A 46 5.36 -10.14 1.54
C PRO A 46 6.49 -9.36 0.87
N VAL A 47 7.68 -9.29 1.49
CA VAL A 47 8.83 -8.51 0.98
C VAL A 47 9.30 -9.05 -0.36
N ALA A 48 9.17 -10.36 -0.59
CA ALA A 48 9.50 -10.98 -1.86
C ALA A 48 8.73 -10.39 -3.06
N SER A 49 7.57 -9.74 -2.83
CA SER A 49 6.72 -9.17 -3.89
C SER A 49 6.95 -7.68 -4.16
N PHE A 50 7.76 -6.95 -3.39
CA PHE A 50 7.82 -5.49 -3.45
C PHE A 50 8.48 -4.89 -4.70
N PHE A 51 8.97 -5.71 -5.62
CA PHE A 51 9.51 -5.28 -6.91
C PHE A 51 8.53 -4.39 -7.70
N TYR A 52 7.22 -4.53 -7.51
CA TYR A 52 6.23 -3.73 -8.23
C TYR A 52 6.31 -2.24 -7.90
N ALA A 53 6.86 -1.88 -6.74
CA ALA A 53 7.06 -0.50 -6.33
C ALA A 53 8.00 0.28 -7.28
N LEU A 54 8.87 -0.41 -8.03
CA LEU A 54 9.74 0.21 -9.05
C LEU A 54 8.96 0.84 -10.21
N GLY A 55 7.71 0.44 -10.41
CA GLY A 55 6.85 0.98 -11.47
C GLY A 55 6.18 2.31 -11.14
N MET A 56 6.44 2.91 -9.98
CA MET A 56 5.85 4.20 -9.61
C MET A 56 6.30 5.31 -10.57
N ASP A 57 5.34 6.02 -11.17
CA ASP A 57 5.56 7.15 -12.07
C ASP A 57 4.84 8.41 -11.58
N TRP A 58 5.08 9.52 -12.24
CA TRP A 58 4.35 10.78 -12.04
C TRP A 58 3.24 10.89 -13.08
N GLU A 59 1.97 10.90 -12.63
CA GLU A 59 0.78 10.87 -13.48
C GLU A 59 0.31 12.29 -13.88
N GLY A 60 1.15 13.31 -13.64
CA GLY A 60 0.86 14.71 -13.99
C GLY A 60 0.40 15.55 -12.79
N ASP A 61 -0.27 14.94 -11.82
CA ASP A 61 -0.78 15.61 -10.60
C ASP A 61 -0.47 14.84 -9.31
N GLN A 62 -0.12 13.57 -9.42
CA GLN A 62 0.15 12.65 -8.31
C GLN A 62 1.12 11.56 -8.74
N PHE A 63 1.68 10.82 -7.78
CA PHE A 63 2.38 9.57 -8.08
C PHE A 63 1.40 8.42 -8.22
N THR A 64 1.75 7.43 -9.06
CA THR A 64 0.97 6.21 -9.26
C THR A 64 0.56 5.58 -7.93
N PHE A 65 -0.73 5.27 -7.77
CA PHE A 65 -1.21 4.46 -6.65
C PHE A 65 -0.77 3.00 -6.89
N PHE A 66 0.39 2.63 -6.34
CA PHE A 66 1.01 1.33 -6.60
C PHE A 66 0.23 0.17 -5.97
N LYS A 67 0.07 -0.89 -6.76
CA LYS A 67 -0.58 -2.15 -6.38
C LYS A 67 0.25 -3.33 -6.88
N PRO A 68 0.30 -4.47 -6.17
CA PRO A 68 0.89 -5.67 -6.72
C PRO A 68 0.10 -6.15 -7.95
N PRO A 69 0.76 -6.36 -9.11
CA PRO A 69 0.09 -6.94 -10.26
C PRO A 69 -0.38 -8.37 -9.97
N HIS A 70 -1.62 -8.69 -10.28
CA HIS A 70 -2.21 -9.99 -9.96
C HIS A 70 -1.45 -11.15 -10.61
N GLU A 71 -0.94 -10.96 -11.84
CA GLU A 71 -0.12 -11.95 -12.52
C GLU A 71 1.20 -12.25 -11.79
N ASP A 72 1.78 -11.23 -11.15
CA ASP A 72 3.01 -11.40 -10.38
C ASP A 72 2.74 -12.13 -9.05
N LEU A 73 1.59 -11.90 -8.41
CA LEU A 73 1.15 -12.68 -7.25
C LEU A 73 0.93 -14.15 -7.62
N ARG A 74 0.38 -14.40 -8.79
CA ARG A 74 0.23 -15.77 -9.32
C ARG A 74 1.59 -16.43 -9.57
N THR A 75 2.51 -15.72 -10.22
CA THR A 75 3.85 -16.23 -10.52
C THR A 75 4.67 -16.51 -9.26
N LEU A 76 4.59 -15.59 -8.28
CA LEU A 76 5.41 -15.67 -7.07
C LEU A 76 4.87 -16.68 -6.04
N TYR A 77 3.54 -16.69 -5.83
CA TYR A 77 2.89 -17.41 -4.73
C TYR A 77 1.83 -18.44 -5.17
N GLY A 78 1.43 -18.44 -6.45
CA GLY A 78 0.28 -19.26 -6.89
C GLY A 78 -1.08 -18.66 -6.51
N ILE A 79 -1.13 -17.38 -6.12
CA ILE A 79 -2.38 -16.68 -5.73
C ILE A 79 -3.08 -16.15 -6.97
N GLU A 80 -4.37 -16.43 -7.10
CA GLU A 80 -5.22 -15.83 -8.13
C GLU A 80 -6.14 -14.77 -7.56
N VAL A 81 -6.24 -13.64 -8.25
CA VAL A 81 -7.13 -12.52 -7.91
C VAL A 81 -8.04 -12.23 -9.09
N GLN A 82 -9.33 -12.07 -8.81
CA GLN A 82 -10.34 -11.79 -9.83
C GLN A 82 -11.37 -10.80 -9.29
N GLU A 83 -11.89 -9.93 -10.14
CA GLU A 83 -13.01 -9.05 -9.79
C GLU A 83 -14.24 -9.88 -9.42
N LEU A 84 -14.95 -9.43 -8.39
CA LEU A 84 -16.21 -9.98 -7.94
C LEU A 84 -17.36 -9.03 -8.32
N ALA A 85 -18.12 -9.39 -9.34
CA ALA A 85 -19.34 -8.67 -9.71
C ALA A 85 -20.43 -8.91 -8.68
N LEU A 86 -20.84 -7.85 -7.98
CA LEU A 86 -21.87 -7.92 -6.94
C LEU A 86 -23.28 -7.88 -7.55
N TRP A 87 -24.05 -8.95 -7.36
CA TRP A 87 -25.44 -9.05 -7.84
C TRP A 87 -26.44 -9.36 -6.71
N LYS A 88 -25.96 -9.54 -5.50
CA LYS A 88 -26.72 -9.76 -4.26
C LYS A 88 -26.04 -8.94 -3.13
N PRO A 89 -26.62 -8.87 -1.92
CA PRO A 89 -25.99 -8.15 -0.81
C PRO A 89 -24.54 -8.56 -0.59
N LEU A 90 -23.66 -7.57 -0.36
CA LEU A 90 -22.22 -7.77 -0.21
C LEU A 90 -21.89 -8.84 0.85
N GLU A 91 -22.59 -8.81 2.01
CA GLU A 91 -22.37 -9.77 3.10
C GLU A 91 -22.59 -11.23 2.66
N VAL A 92 -23.55 -11.46 1.73
CA VAL A 92 -23.83 -12.82 1.20
C VAL A 92 -22.70 -13.29 0.31
N HIS A 93 -22.17 -12.38 -0.55
CA HIS A 93 -21.00 -12.68 -1.35
C HIS A 93 -19.78 -12.99 -0.47
N VAL A 94 -19.53 -12.15 0.56
CA VAL A 94 -18.41 -12.35 1.49
C VAL A 94 -18.52 -13.71 2.19
N GLU A 95 -19.71 -14.06 2.71
CA GLU A 95 -19.94 -15.35 3.39
C GLU A 95 -19.62 -16.54 2.48
N GLU A 96 -20.16 -16.53 1.25
CA GLU A 96 -19.95 -17.62 0.30
C GLU A 96 -18.49 -17.74 -0.13
N GLN A 97 -17.80 -16.63 -0.35
CA GLN A 97 -16.39 -16.64 -0.75
C GLN A 97 -15.48 -17.08 0.41
N CYS A 98 -15.76 -16.61 1.63
CA CYS A 98 -15.03 -17.06 2.82
C CYS A 98 -15.26 -18.56 3.09
N ALA A 99 -16.48 -19.07 2.89
CA ALA A 99 -16.78 -20.51 3.00
C ALA A 99 -16.00 -21.38 1.99
N LEU A 100 -15.57 -20.78 0.87
CA LEU A 100 -14.68 -21.43 -0.12
C LEU A 100 -13.19 -21.25 0.21
N GLY A 101 -12.83 -20.73 1.40
CA GLY A 101 -11.46 -20.47 1.81
C GLY A 101 -10.79 -19.30 1.06
N ARG A 102 -11.55 -18.33 0.60
CA ARG A 102 -11.09 -17.15 -0.12
C ARG A 102 -11.14 -15.91 0.77
N VAL A 103 -10.33 -14.91 0.43
CA VAL A 103 -10.41 -13.56 1.01
C VAL A 103 -11.12 -12.65 0.02
N VAL A 104 -11.99 -11.77 0.51
CA VAL A 104 -12.67 -10.77 -0.32
C VAL A 104 -12.05 -9.41 -0.03
N LEU A 105 -11.31 -8.86 -0.99
CA LEU A 105 -10.90 -7.45 -0.93
C LEU A 105 -12.09 -6.60 -1.37
N VAL A 106 -12.43 -5.60 -0.57
CA VAL A 106 -13.56 -4.72 -0.88
C VAL A 106 -13.26 -3.29 -0.47
N GLU A 107 -13.70 -2.34 -1.27
CA GLU A 107 -13.66 -0.93 -0.92
C GLU A 107 -14.73 -0.62 0.12
N ALA A 108 -14.32 -0.15 1.29
CA ALA A 108 -15.16 0.20 2.41
C ALA A 108 -15.02 1.70 2.75
N ASP A 109 -16.03 2.25 3.40
CA ASP A 109 -15.99 3.59 3.97
C ASP A 109 -15.31 3.54 5.34
N SER A 110 -14.15 4.18 5.47
CA SER A 110 -13.34 4.19 6.70
C SER A 110 -14.06 4.80 7.91
N PHE A 111 -15.14 5.54 7.70
CA PHE A 111 -16.02 6.01 8.78
C PHE A 111 -16.52 4.87 9.68
N TRP A 112 -16.62 3.64 9.15
CA TRP A 112 -17.09 2.46 9.83
C TRP A 112 -15.98 1.51 10.27
N LEU A 113 -14.70 1.92 10.16
CA LEU A 113 -13.55 1.10 10.51
C LEU A 113 -12.91 1.58 11.83
N PRO A 114 -13.15 0.90 12.99
CA PRO A 114 -12.64 1.34 14.30
C PRO A 114 -11.11 1.45 14.39
N ASP A 115 -10.38 0.73 13.57
CA ASP A 115 -8.91 0.79 13.50
C ASP A 115 -8.40 2.11 12.91
N THR A 116 -9.26 2.93 12.29
CA THR A 116 -8.94 4.31 11.87
C THR A 116 -9.28 5.37 12.91
N ALA A 117 -9.47 4.99 14.19
CA ALA A 117 -9.73 5.92 15.26
C ALA A 117 -8.64 7.02 15.36
N GLY A 118 -9.07 8.26 15.55
CA GLY A 118 -8.19 9.44 15.53
C GLY A 118 -7.82 9.94 14.12
N THR A 119 -8.39 9.35 13.06
CA THR A 119 -8.24 9.82 11.69
C THR A 119 -9.59 9.96 10.98
N THR A 120 -10.30 8.86 10.71
CA THR A 120 -11.54 8.88 9.94
C THR A 120 -12.72 8.18 10.62
N TYR A 121 -12.47 7.30 11.59
CA TYR A 121 -13.55 6.59 12.29
C TYR A 121 -14.51 7.55 12.96
N ARG A 122 -15.78 7.55 12.53
CA ARG A 122 -16.86 8.45 13.01
C ARG A 122 -16.61 9.95 12.81
N GLU A 123 -15.51 10.32 12.12
CA GLU A 123 -15.09 11.71 11.91
C GLU A 123 -15.13 12.12 10.43
N GLY A 124 -14.68 11.23 9.54
CA GLY A 124 -14.58 11.51 8.09
C GLY A 124 -14.89 10.30 7.23
N ARG A 125 -15.24 10.56 5.98
CA ARG A 125 -15.52 9.50 4.99
C ARG A 125 -14.40 9.44 3.98
N THR A 126 -13.71 8.31 3.94
CA THR A 126 -12.65 8.06 2.96
C THR A 126 -12.74 6.60 2.49
N LYS A 127 -12.58 6.41 1.20
CA LYS A 127 -12.50 5.07 0.63
C LYS A 127 -11.24 4.38 1.14
N SER A 128 -11.38 3.17 1.69
CA SER A 128 -10.27 2.30 2.03
C SER A 128 -10.52 0.88 1.56
N THR A 129 -9.47 0.08 1.43
CA THR A 129 -9.59 -1.34 1.05
C THR A 129 -9.45 -2.19 2.30
N ILE A 130 -10.40 -3.09 2.53
CA ILE A 130 -10.32 -4.13 3.56
C ILE A 130 -10.24 -5.51 2.91
N GLY A 131 -9.61 -6.46 3.59
CA GLY A 131 -9.55 -7.87 3.18
C GLY A 131 -10.39 -8.75 4.11
N ALA A 132 -11.65 -9.01 3.78
CA ALA A 132 -12.54 -9.86 4.57
C ALA A 132 -12.16 -11.33 4.42
N TRP A 133 -11.81 -12.01 5.53
CA TRP A 133 -11.39 -13.40 5.52
C TRP A 133 -12.28 -14.34 6.33
N ARG A 134 -13.16 -13.79 7.17
CA ARG A 134 -14.18 -14.54 7.92
C ARG A 134 -15.38 -13.64 8.21
N ILE A 135 -16.57 -14.21 8.15
CA ILE A 135 -17.82 -13.55 8.49
C ILE A 135 -18.74 -14.48 9.26
N ASP A 136 -19.46 -13.92 10.23
CA ASP A 136 -20.57 -14.58 10.92
C ASP A 136 -21.78 -13.64 10.86
N ARG A 137 -22.66 -13.89 9.89
CA ARG A 137 -23.86 -13.06 9.65
C ARG A 137 -24.87 -13.07 10.78
N PRO A 138 -25.19 -14.24 11.40
CA PRO A 138 -26.09 -14.28 12.56
C PRO A 138 -25.65 -13.39 13.71
N SER A 139 -24.36 -13.37 14.05
CA SER A 139 -23.79 -12.55 15.10
C SER A 139 -23.34 -11.16 14.63
N ARG A 140 -23.48 -10.86 13.33
CA ARG A 140 -23.06 -9.60 12.71
C ARG A 140 -21.60 -9.29 13.01
N GLN A 141 -20.69 -10.22 12.69
CA GLN A 141 -19.25 -10.09 12.88
C GLN A 141 -18.49 -10.32 11.57
N LEU A 142 -17.48 -9.47 11.31
CA LEU A 142 -16.59 -9.56 10.17
C LEU A 142 -15.15 -9.47 10.64
N TRP A 143 -14.30 -10.43 10.26
CA TRP A 143 -12.86 -10.36 10.45
C TRP A 143 -12.19 -9.92 9.16
N TYR A 144 -11.32 -8.93 9.26
CA TYR A 144 -10.75 -8.28 8.08
C TYR A 144 -9.31 -7.82 8.33
N PHE A 145 -8.53 -7.75 7.24
CA PHE A 145 -7.24 -7.07 7.20
C PHE A 145 -7.47 -5.62 6.78
N HIS A 146 -6.78 -4.68 7.43
CA HIS A 146 -6.75 -3.28 7.03
C HIS A 146 -5.52 -2.58 7.63
N GLY A 147 -4.90 -1.65 6.87
CA GLY A 147 -3.72 -0.92 7.37
C GLY A 147 -2.70 -1.88 8.02
N ALA A 148 -2.34 -1.60 9.25
CA ALA A 148 -1.30 -2.30 9.98
C ALA A 148 -1.76 -3.57 10.71
N GLY A 149 -2.89 -4.19 10.36
CA GLY A 149 -3.30 -5.37 11.11
C GLY A 149 -4.54 -6.13 10.65
N SER A 150 -5.00 -7.03 11.54
CA SER A 150 -6.22 -7.81 11.39
C SER A 150 -7.18 -7.49 12.53
N TYR A 151 -8.42 -7.16 12.18
CA TYR A 151 -9.42 -6.61 13.10
C TYR A 151 -10.76 -7.33 12.99
N ARG A 152 -11.71 -6.94 13.87
CA ARG A 152 -13.09 -7.43 13.84
C ARG A 152 -14.06 -6.26 13.88
N LEU A 153 -15.02 -6.26 12.95
CA LEU A 153 -16.21 -5.42 13.00
C LEU A 153 -17.38 -6.16 13.66
N GLU A 154 -18.23 -5.40 14.35
CA GLU A 154 -19.48 -5.89 14.90
C GLU A 154 -20.53 -4.77 14.95
N GLY A 155 -21.79 -5.14 15.13
CA GLY A 155 -22.88 -4.18 15.34
C GLY A 155 -23.04 -3.18 14.20
N ASP A 156 -23.09 -1.88 14.55
CA ASP A 156 -23.33 -0.80 13.58
C ASP A 156 -22.17 -0.61 12.61
N ASP A 157 -20.93 -0.92 13.02
CA ASP A 157 -19.76 -0.85 12.13
C ASP A 157 -19.80 -1.95 11.08
N TYR A 158 -20.23 -3.16 11.46
CA TYR A 158 -20.50 -4.24 10.51
C TYR A 158 -21.55 -3.82 9.48
N ASP A 159 -22.69 -3.26 9.94
CA ASP A 159 -23.75 -2.83 9.03
C ASP A 159 -23.29 -1.70 8.09
N GLY A 160 -22.53 -0.76 8.62
CA GLY A 160 -22.02 0.36 7.84
C GLY A 160 -20.99 -0.05 6.81
N ALA A 161 -20.00 -0.85 7.19
CA ALA A 161 -18.94 -1.31 6.28
C ALA A 161 -19.46 -2.25 5.18
N LEU A 162 -20.49 -3.06 5.48
CA LEU A 162 -21.12 -3.97 4.51
C LEU A 162 -22.35 -3.37 3.81
N MET A 163 -22.56 -2.05 3.90
CA MET A 163 -23.62 -1.31 3.22
C MET A 163 -25.03 -1.81 3.54
N ARG A 164 -25.30 -2.24 4.77
CA ARG A 164 -26.59 -2.78 5.21
C ARG A 164 -27.58 -1.73 5.71
N ARG A 165 -27.10 -0.53 6.01
CA ARG A 165 -27.91 0.53 6.58
C ARG A 165 -28.93 1.05 5.57
N ALA A 166 -30.12 1.41 6.04
CA ALA A 166 -31.20 1.90 5.19
C ALA A 166 -30.81 3.18 4.43
N ASP A 167 -30.02 4.07 5.05
CA ASP A 167 -29.49 5.29 4.44
C ASP A 167 -28.45 5.04 3.34
N GLN A 168 -27.85 3.85 3.32
CA GLN A 168 -26.94 3.39 2.27
C GLN A 168 -27.65 2.63 1.14
N GLN A 169 -28.94 2.31 1.28
CA GLN A 169 -29.73 1.53 0.32
C GLN A 169 -30.59 2.41 -0.62
N VAL A 170 -30.43 3.74 -0.58
CA VAL A 170 -31.20 4.66 -1.43
C VAL A 170 -30.63 4.64 -2.86
N PRO A 171 -31.42 4.24 -3.87
CA PRO A 171 -30.97 4.25 -5.27
C PRO A 171 -30.68 5.66 -5.80
N PRO A 172 -29.68 5.80 -6.71
CA PRO A 172 -28.82 4.76 -7.23
C PRO A 172 -27.62 4.48 -6.31
N VAL A 173 -27.58 3.32 -5.70
CA VAL A 173 -26.43 2.87 -4.90
C VAL A 173 -25.45 2.19 -5.85
N MET A 174 -24.22 2.68 -5.91
CA MET A 174 -23.13 1.97 -6.58
C MET A 174 -22.63 0.88 -5.64
N ALA A 175 -22.56 -0.35 -6.15
CA ALA A 175 -21.88 -1.43 -5.44
C ALA A 175 -20.39 -1.08 -5.29
N PRO A 176 -19.76 -1.37 -4.14
CA PRO A 176 -18.33 -1.16 -3.97
C PRO A 176 -17.55 -2.08 -4.90
N TYR A 177 -16.36 -1.63 -5.32
CA TYR A 177 -15.43 -2.50 -6.03
C TYR A 177 -14.98 -3.62 -5.09
N ALA A 178 -14.99 -4.86 -5.58
CA ALA A 178 -14.58 -6.03 -4.83
C ALA A 178 -13.77 -7.01 -5.68
N GLU A 179 -12.83 -7.70 -5.04
CA GLU A 179 -11.99 -8.74 -5.63
C GLU A 179 -12.03 -10.00 -4.75
N ILE A 180 -11.94 -11.18 -5.36
CA ILE A 180 -11.74 -12.44 -4.67
C ILE A 180 -10.28 -12.87 -4.79
N VAL A 181 -9.68 -13.20 -3.65
CA VAL A 181 -8.34 -13.77 -3.56
C VAL A 181 -8.47 -15.27 -3.31
N LYS A 182 -8.00 -16.07 -4.27
CA LYS A 182 -8.06 -17.53 -4.22
C LYS A 182 -6.72 -18.08 -3.74
N LEU A 183 -6.72 -18.74 -2.60
CA LEU A 183 -5.53 -19.28 -1.95
C LEU A 183 -5.30 -20.78 -2.20
N GLY A 184 -6.24 -21.45 -2.89
CA GLY A 184 -6.15 -22.89 -3.15
C GLY A 184 -4.98 -23.32 -4.03
N GLY A 185 -4.37 -22.39 -4.78
CA GLY A 185 -3.20 -22.63 -5.59
C GLY A 185 -1.88 -22.19 -4.96
N VAL A 186 -1.89 -21.79 -3.68
CA VAL A 186 -0.68 -21.30 -2.98
C VAL A 186 0.39 -22.38 -2.93
N GLU A 187 1.57 -22.04 -3.44
CA GLU A 187 2.75 -22.88 -3.47
C GLU A 187 3.72 -22.43 -2.35
N ARG A 188 3.91 -23.30 -1.35
CA ARG A 188 4.95 -23.10 -0.33
C ARG A 188 6.26 -23.69 -0.85
N VAL A 189 7.01 -22.88 -1.58
CA VAL A 189 8.31 -23.25 -2.14
C VAL A 189 9.46 -23.01 -1.15
N SER A 190 10.65 -23.56 -1.42
CA SER A 190 11.84 -23.26 -0.63
C SER A 190 12.23 -21.79 -0.74
N GLY A 191 12.98 -21.27 0.24
CA GLY A 191 13.45 -19.90 0.23
C GLY A 191 14.31 -19.56 -1.00
N SER A 192 15.10 -20.51 -1.52
CA SER A 192 15.89 -20.37 -2.74
C SER A 192 15.02 -20.27 -3.99
N GLU A 193 13.97 -21.09 -4.09
CA GLU A 193 13.03 -21.02 -5.21
C GLU A 193 12.21 -19.73 -5.18
N GLN A 194 11.77 -19.27 -3.99
CA GLN A 194 11.11 -18.00 -3.85
C GLN A 194 12.04 -16.85 -4.27
N ALA A 195 13.31 -16.87 -3.84
CA ALA A 195 14.29 -15.86 -4.24
C ALA A 195 14.53 -15.85 -5.75
N ARG A 196 14.58 -17.02 -6.40
CA ARG A 196 14.69 -17.14 -7.85
C ARG A 196 13.48 -16.53 -8.58
N ARG A 197 12.25 -16.84 -8.13
CA ARG A 197 11.02 -16.26 -8.70
C ARG A 197 10.98 -14.74 -8.50
N ALA A 198 11.30 -14.26 -7.30
CA ALA A 198 11.34 -12.82 -6.99
C ALA A 198 12.38 -12.08 -7.84
N ARG A 199 13.54 -12.68 -8.08
CA ARG A 199 14.59 -12.14 -8.95
C ARG A 199 14.13 -11.99 -10.40
N HIS A 200 13.50 -13.03 -10.95
CA HIS A 200 12.93 -12.97 -12.28
C HIS A 200 11.91 -11.82 -12.43
N LEU A 201 11.05 -11.66 -11.42
CA LEU A 201 10.08 -10.57 -11.40
C LEU A 201 10.74 -9.20 -11.17
N LEU A 202 11.79 -9.12 -10.36
CA LEU A 202 12.59 -7.90 -10.22
C LEU A 202 13.16 -7.47 -11.58
N ALA A 203 13.76 -8.38 -12.36
CA ALA A 203 14.24 -8.07 -13.70
C ALA A 203 13.14 -7.54 -14.63
N LYS A 204 11.95 -8.16 -14.59
CA LYS A 204 10.75 -7.70 -15.32
C LYS A 204 10.40 -6.25 -14.93
N HIS A 205 10.37 -5.93 -13.65
CA HIS A 205 10.00 -4.60 -13.17
C HIS A 205 11.08 -3.55 -13.40
N VAL A 206 12.36 -3.89 -13.33
CA VAL A 206 13.46 -2.99 -13.72
C VAL A 206 13.31 -2.55 -15.18
N ARG A 207 12.98 -3.46 -16.11
CA ARG A 207 12.74 -3.10 -17.52
C ARG A 207 11.52 -2.20 -17.71
N ARG A 208 10.57 -2.24 -16.79
CA ARG A 208 9.30 -1.48 -16.81
C ARG A 208 9.36 -0.19 -16.01
N MET A 209 10.48 0.13 -15.38
CA MET A 209 10.66 1.41 -14.71
C MET A 209 10.35 2.57 -15.66
N PRO A 210 9.82 3.70 -15.15
CA PRO A 210 9.55 4.88 -15.97
C PRO A 210 10.75 5.28 -16.82
N LYS A 211 10.52 5.64 -18.08
CA LYS A 211 11.59 6.11 -18.99
C LYS A 211 12.08 7.50 -18.60
N ALA A 212 11.15 8.37 -18.21
CA ALA A 212 11.44 9.69 -17.68
C ALA A 212 11.59 9.62 -16.15
N ASN A 213 12.32 10.56 -15.58
CA ASN A 213 12.47 10.63 -14.14
C ASN A 213 11.22 11.23 -13.49
N PRO A 214 10.43 10.47 -12.69
CA PRO A 214 9.18 10.93 -12.10
C PRO A 214 9.39 12.03 -11.07
N PHE A 215 10.52 12.06 -10.37
CA PHE A 215 10.85 13.13 -9.44
C PHE A 215 11.27 14.43 -10.13
N ALA A 216 11.85 14.36 -11.32
CA ALA A 216 12.08 15.57 -12.13
C ALA A 216 10.77 16.17 -12.63
N ALA A 217 9.81 15.33 -13.03
CA ALA A 217 8.47 15.77 -13.41
C ALA A 217 7.70 16.38 -12.22
N TYR A 218 7.76 15.73 -11.06
CA TYR A 218 7.21 16.29 -9.82
C TYR A 218 7.85 17.64 -9.44
N ALA A 219 9.19 17.75 -9.56
CA ALA A 219 9.91 18.99 -9.28
C ALA A 219 9.44 20.14 -10.17
N ALA A 220 9.17 19.87 -11.45
CA ALA A 220 8.64 20.88 -12.38
C ALA A 220 7.22 21.38 -12.01
N ALA A 221 6.41 20.54 -11.35
CA ALA A 221 5.06 20.90 -10.90
C ALA A 221 5.04 21.51 -9.48
N PHE A 222 6.12 21.36 -8.71
CA PHE A 222 6.14 21.61 -7.26
C PHE A 222 5.78 23.05 -6.88
N ASP A 223 6.31 24.05 -7.59
CA ASP A 223 6.05 25.46 -7.26
C ASP A 223 4.57 25.82 -7.41
N GLY A 224 3.91 25.30 -8.44
CA GLY A 224 2.46 25.46 -8.63
C GLY A 224 1.65 24.78 -7.52
N HIS A 225 2.03 23.57 -7.14
CA HIS A 225 1.40 22.84 -6.05
C HIS A 225 1.62 23.52 -4.70
N GLN A 226 2.83 24.01 -4.44
CA GLN A 226 3.13 24.75 -3.22
C GLN A 226 2.32 26.05 -3.15
N ALA A 227 2.25 26.81 -4.24
CA ALA A 227 1.47 28.05 -4.30
C ALA A 227 -0.02 27.79 -3.99
N TRP A 228 -0.59 26.72 -4.55
CA TRP A 228 -1.95 26.29 -4.24
C TRP A 228 -2.11 25.91 -2.76
N LEU A 229 -1.20 25.10 -2.20
CA LEU A 229 -1.25 24.68 -0.79
C LEU A 229 -1.21 25.85 0.20
N MET A 230 -0.58 26.98 -0.14
CA MET A 230 -0.55 28.16 0.74
C MET A 230 -1.92 28.79 0.98
N SER A 231 -2.90 28.53 0.12
CA SER A 231 -4.29 29.00 0.27
C SER A 231 -5.21 27.94 0.90
N GLU A 232 -4.75 26.69 1.05
CA GLU A 232 -5.55 25.55 1.46
C GLU A 232 -5.48 25.23 2.96
N SER A 233 -6.36 24.30 3.40
CA SER A 233 -6.39 23.79 4.77
C SER A 233 -5.32 22.70 4.99
N MET A 234 -5.04 22.40 6.27
CA MET A 234 -4.20 21.24 6.62
C MET A 234 -4.81 19.90 6.19
N GLU A 235 -6.13 19.81 6.13
CA GLU A 235 -6.81 18.62 5.59
C GLU A 235 -6.46 18.43 4.11
N ARG A 236 -6.49 19.50 3.31
CA ARG A 236 -6.07 19.46 1.90
C ARG A 236 -4.59 19.12 1.76
N PHE A 237 -3.75 19.64 2.64
CA PHE A 237 -2.34 19.22 2.69
C PHE A 237 -2.20 17.70 2.93
N HIS A 238 -2.97 17.12 3.85
CA HIS A 238 -2.90 15.68 4.10
C HIS A 238 -3.34 14.86 2.88
N GLN A 239 -4.41 15.28 2.20
CA GLN A 239 -4.87 14.65 0.95
C GLN A 239 -3.78 14.74 -0.15
N TYR A 240 -3.19 15.91 -0.34
CA TYR A 240 -2.09 16.12 -1.28
C TYR A 240 -0.86 15.27 -0.92
N ALA A 241 -0.41 15.33 0.32
CA ALA A 241 0.77 14.59 0.77
C ALA A 241 0.59 13.09 0.62
N PHE A 242 -0.63 12.59 0.83
CA PHE A 242 -0.95 11.16 0.69
C PHE A 242 -0.68 10.66 -0.73
N VAL A 243 -1.06 11.41 -1.77
CA VAL A 243 -0.91 11.00 -3.18
C VAL A 243 0.42 11.47 -3.81
N THR A 244 1.23 12.24 -3.08
CA THR A 244 2.53 12.76 -3.55
C THR A 244 3.68 12.26 -2.67
N VAL A 245 4.26 13.10 -1.84
CA VAL A 245 5.51 12.82 -1.10
C VAL A 245 5.40 11.63 -0.14
N ARG A 246 4.23 11.40 0.49
CA ARG A 246 4.01 10.25 1.34
C ARG A 246 3.95 8.96 0.51
N GLN A 247 3.19 8.97 -0.57
CA GLN A 247 3.09 7.86 -1.52
C GLN A 247 4.47 7.47 -2.04
N ALA A 248 5.24 8.45 -2.54
CA ALA A 248 6.58 8.22 -3.04
C ALA A 248 7.53 7.67 -1.96
N GLY A 249 7.54 8.28 -0.77
CA GLY A 249 8.40 7.83 0.32
C GLY A 249 8.11 6.42 0.79
N ALA A 250 6.82 6.07 0.95
CA ALA A 250 6.39 4.72 1.33
C ALA A 250 6.73 3.69 0.24
N CYS A 251 6.48 4.02 -1.02
CA CYS A 251 6.82 3.19 -2.18
C CYS A 251 8.32 2.88 -2.22
N TRP A 252 9.17 3.91 -2.09
CA TRP A 252 10.63 3.73 -2.12
C TRP A 252 11.19 3.03 -0.88
N LEU A 253 10.48 3.07 0.26
CA LEU A 253 10.82 2.20 1.39
C LEU A 253 10.59 0.72 1.05
N MET A 254 9.50 0.39 0.35
CA MET A 254 9.26 -0.98 -0.12
C MET A 254 10.35 -1.43 -1.12
N VAL A 255 10.80 -0.54 -2.01
CA VAL A 255 11.95 -0.83 -2.89
C VAL A 255 13.20 -1.13 -2.05
N ALA A 256 13.50 -0.31 -1.05
CA ALA A 256 14.66 -0.52 -0.18
C ALA A 256 14.57 -1.86 0.57
N ASP A 257 13.41 -2.20 1.12
CA ASP A 257 13.19 -3.49 1.80
C ASP A 257 13.38 -4.68 0.85
N HIS A 258 12.88 -4.57 -0.37
CA HIS A 258 13.02 -5.64 -1.37
C HIS A 258 14.48 -5.85 -1.80
N LEU A 259 15.22 -4.76 -2.01
CA LEU A 259 16.65 -4.84 -2.34
C LEU A 259 17.47 -5.41 -1.18
N ALA A 260 17.18 -4.99 0.07
CA ALA A 260 17.80 -5.56 1.26
C ALA A 260 17.47 -7.06 1.42
N TRP A 261 16.20 -7.44 1.15
CA TRP A 261 15.76 -8.83 1.18
C TRP A 261 16.54 -9.72 0.20
N HIS A 262 16.91 -9.19 -0.96
CA HIS A 262 17.76 -9.88 -1.91
C HIS A 262 19.23 -9.96 -1.46
N ALA A 263 19.77 -8.87 -0.90
CA ALA A 263 21.14 -8.84 -0.35
C ALA A 263 21.31 -9.89 0.76
N ASP A 264 20.36 -10.00 1.69
CA ASP A 264 20.40 -10.95 2.81
C ASP A 264 20.34 -12.43 2.36
N ARG A 265 19.89 -12.69 1.14
CA ARG A 265 19.80 -14.05 0.56
C ARG A 265 20.96 -14.41 -0.35
N GLY A 266 22.07 -13.66 -0.23
CA GLY A 266 23.34 -14.00 -0.87
C GLY A 266 23.21 -14.14 -2.38
N LEU A 267 22.60 -13.17 -3.03
CA LEU A 267 22.67 -13.08 -4.49
C LEU A 267 24.10 -12.69 -4.86
N ASP A 268 24.99 -13.68 -4.83
CA ASP A 268 26.39 -13.53 -5.19
C ASP A 268 26.51 -12.90 -6.59
N GLY A 269 27.38 -11.88 -6.72
CA GLY A 269 27.62 -11.18 -7.98
C GLY A 269 26.75 -9.96 -8.25
N LEU A 270 25.96 -9.47 -7.28
CA LEU A 270 25.17 -8.24 -7.40
C LEU A 270 25.89 -7.01 -6.80
N ASP A 271 27.13 -6.76 -7.21
CA ASP A 271 27.97 -5.64 -6.71
C ASP A 271 27.35 -4.24 -6.87
N GLY A 272 26.28 -4.07 -7.65
CA GLY A 272 25.54 -2.81 -7.81
C GLY A 272 24.32 -2.67 -6.87
N LEU A 273 23.92 -3.72 -6.15
CA LEU A 273 22.70 -3.73 -5.34
C LEU A 273 22.78 -2.74 -4.17
N ASP A 274 23.95 -2.65 -3.51
CA ASP A 274 24.18 -1.73 -2.39
C ASP A 274 24.01 -0.27 -2.80
N GLY A 275 24.45 0.10 -4.00
CA GLY A 275 24.26 1.44 -4.56
C GLY A 275 22.79 1.77 -4.80
N ALA A 276 22.03 0.83 -5.37
CA ALA A 276 20.60 0.98 -5.57
C ALA A 276 19.85 1.06 -4.23
N LEU A 277 20.20 0.21 -3.26
CA LEU A 277 19.64 0.21 -1.91
C LEU A 277 19.91 1.54 -1.18
N GLY A 278 21.13 2.05 -1.26
CA GLY A 278 21.51 3.35 -0.68
C GLY A 278 20.70 4.49 -1.27
N SER A 279 20.52 4.50 -2.59
CA SER A 279 19.69 5.49 -3.28
C SER A 279 18.22 5.40 -2.88
N ALA A 280 17.65 4.19 -2.80
CA ALA A 280 16.26 3.98 -2.38
C ALA A 280 16.02 4.50 -0.95
N ARG A 281 16.92 4.23 -0.01
CA ARG A 281 16.88 4.75 1.37
C ARG A 281 16.93 6.27 1.39
N THR A 282 17.83 6.88 0.60
CA THR A 282 17.96 8.34 0.52
C THR A 282 16.68 8.98 -0.02
N ILE A 283 16.03 8.39 -1.02
CA ILE A 283 14.72 8.86 -1.53
C ILE A 283 13.67 8.81 -0.41
N THR A 284 13.58 7.70 0.30
CA THR A 284 12.63 7.50 1.40
C THR A 284 12.76 8.57 2.48
N GLU A 285 13.98 8.84 2.95
CA GLU A 285 14.27 9.84 3.99
C GLU A 285 14.03 11.26 3.49
N THR A 286 14.41 11.55 2.24
CA THR A 286 14.20 12.86 1.62
C THR A 286 12.72 13.16 1.46
N CYS A 287 11.90 12.18 1.04
CA CYS A 287 10.44 12.32 0.98
C CYS A 287 9.84 12.65 2.36
N LYS A 288 10.30 11.97 3.44
CA LYS A 288 9.83 12.24 4.81
C LYS A 288 10.18 13.67 5.24
N SER A 289 11.42 14.07 5.01
CA SER A 289 11.90 15.40 5.36
C SER A 289 11.14 16.50 4.58
N LEU A 290 10.92 16.28 3.27
CA LEU A 290 10.17 17.18 2.41
C LEU A 290 8.70 17.28 2.85
N GLN A 291 8.04 16.16 3.18
CA GLN A 291 6.67 16.14 3.71
C GLN A 291 6.56 17.01 4.97
N MET A 292 7.47 16.82 5.93
CA MET A 292 7.45 17.56 7.19
C MET A 292 7.75 19.05 7.00
N ALA A 293 8.62 19.38 6.07
CA ALA A 293 8.93 20.78 5.72
C ALA A 293 7.73 21.44 5.03
N LEU A 294 7.09 20.75 4.09
CA LEU A 294 5.91 21.25 3.37
C LEU A 294 4.71 21.40 4.30
N ALA A 295 4.51 20.49 5.28
CA ALA A 295 3.49 20.63 6.33
C ALA A 295 3.66 21.93 7.11
N ARG A 296 4.90 22.22 7.54
CA ARG A 296 5.22 23.47 8.26
C ARG A 296 5.02 24.71 7.38
N ALA A 297 5.38 24.64 6.10
CA ALA A 297 5.20 25.72 5.14
C ALA A 297 3.70 26.03 4.95
N THR A 298 2.89 24.99 4.71
CA THR A 298 1.42 25.11 4.57
C THR A 298 0.76 25.67 5.83
N HIS A 299 1.11 25.15 7.01
CA HIS A 299 0.59 25.66 8.28
C HIS A 299 0.92 27.16 8.51
N ARG A 300 2.13 27.56 8.15
CA ARG A 300 2.59 28.96 8.28
C ARG A 300 2.17 29.85 7.12
N ARG A 301 1.59 29.27 6.06
CA ARG A 301 1.27 29.96 4.80
C ARG A 301 2.47 30.70 4.20
N ARG A 302 3.64 30.08 4.26
CA ARG A 302 4.90 30.62 3.75
C ARG A 302 5.60 29.58 2.87
N PRO A 303 5.82 29.88 1.58
CA PRO A 303 6.54 29.00 0.70
C PRO A 303 7.93 28.65 1.26
N MET A 304 8.40 27.45 0.93
CA MET A 304 9.73 26.96 1.28
C MET A 304 10.56 26.76 0.01
N ASP A 305 11.86 26.85 0.14
CA ASP A 305 12.76 26.37 -0.90
C ASP A 305 12.92 24.85 -0.78
N ALA A 306 12.44 24.12 -1.78
CA ALA A 306 12.54 22.67 -1.87
C ALA A 306 13.59 22.19 -2.86
N SER A 307 14.31 23.11 -3.54
CA SER A 307 15.18 22.81 -4.67
C SER A 307 16.20 21.73 -4.37
N ALA A 308 16.86 21.79 -3.22
CA ALA A 308 17.85 20.79 -2.81
C ALA A 308 17.24 19.40 -2.60
N SER A 309 16.05 19.30 -1.98
CA SER A 309 15.35 18.04 -1.76
C SER A 309 14.89 17.43 -3.08
N LEU A 310 14.27 18.24 -3.95
CA LEU A 310 13.79 17.80 -5.26
C LEU A 310 14.94 17.36 -6.17
N ALA A 311 16.07 18.10 -6.18
CA ALA A 311 17.27 17.69 -6.91
C ALA A 311 17.86 16.38 -6.38
N THR A 312 17.83 16.17 -5.07
CA THR A 312 18.27 14.90 -4.45
C THR A 312 17.39 13.76 -4.88
N LEU A 313 16.06 13.88 -4.82
CA LEU A 313 15.11 12.86 -5.25
C LEU A 313 15.34 12.46 -6.71
N ALA A 314 15.44 13.44 -7.61
CA ALA A 314 15.68 13.18 -9.03
C ALA A 314 17.03 12.49 -9.29
N ARG A 315 18.10 12.94 -8.62
CA ARG A 315 19.45 12.35 -8.75
C ARG A 315 19.47 10.89 -8.25
N GLU A 316 18.92 10.65 -7.05
CA GLU A 316 18.98 9.32 -6.45
C GLU A 316 18.08 8.33 -7.20
N TRP A 317 16.95 8.77 -7.73
CA TRP A 317 16.14 7.92 -8.63
C TRP A 317 16.95 7.49 -9.86
N THR A 318 17.64 8.42 -10.52
CA THR A 318 18.46 8.10 -11.70
C THR A 318 19.58 7.13 -11.33
N ARG A 319 20.28 7.35 -10.19
CA ARG A 319 21.32 6.44 -9.71
C ARG A 319 20.78 5.03 -9.45
N CYS A 320 19.64 4.93 -8.75
CA CYS A 320 19.01 3.64 -8.46
C CYS A 320 18.63 2.91 -9.75
N ARG A 321 17.95 3.60 -10.68
CA ARG A 321 17.55 3.03 -11.99
C ARG A 321 18.76 2.53 -12.78
N ASP A 322 19.82 3.33 -12.88
CA ASP A 322 21.01 2.99 -13.65
C ASP A 322 21.76 1.81 -13.03
N ALA A 323 21.88 1.77 -11.70
CA ALA A 323 22.44 0.64 -10.98
C ALA A 323 21.64 -0.65 -11.20
N LEU A 324 20.30 -0.60 -11.09
CA LEU A 324 19.44 -1.74 -11.34
C LEU A 324 19.47 -2.19 -12.81
N ALA A 325 19.53 -1.25 -13.76
CA ALA A 325 19.64 -1.56 -15.18
C ALA A 325 20.97 -2.29 -15.50
N ALA A 326 22.06 -1.91 -14.85
CA ALA A 326 23.34 -2.60 -14.99
C ALA A 326 23.33 -4.05 -14.46
N LEU A 327 22.42 -4.36 -13.50
CA LEU A 327 22.25 -5.70 -12.95
C LEU A 327 21.36 -6.63 -13.79
N LEU A 328 20.65 -6.12 -14.81
CA LEU A 328 19.72 -6.91 -15.60
C LEU A 328 20.33 -8.21 -16.16
N PRO A 329 21.54 -8.23 -16.74
CA PRO A 329 22.12 -9.48 -17.25
C PRO A 329 22.27 -10.54 -16.15
N THR A 330 22.70 -10.12 -14.94
CA THR A 330 22.87 -11.03 -13.80
C THR A 330 21.53 -11.52 -13.26
N LEU A 331 20.51 -10.63 -13.19
CA LEU A 331 19.16 -10.98 -12.73
C LEU A 331 18.47 -12.02 -13.65
N GLU A 332 18.85 -12.10 -14.91
CA GLU A 332 18.26 -12.99 -15.91
C GLU A 332 18.92 -14.36 -16.00
N HIS A 333 20.21 -14.45 -15.67
CA HIS A 333 20.99 -15.68 -15.83
C HIS A 333 21.20 -16.47 -14.52
N ALA A 334 20.81 -15.91 -13.42
CA ALA A 334 20.89 -16.49 -12.10
C ALA A 334 19.48 -16.97 -11.64
#